data_d315396530e134d0981f98f5f53dba6d
#
_entry.id   d315396530e134d0981f98f5f53dba6d
#
_cell.length_a   1.000
_cell.length_b   1.000
_cell.length_c   1.000
_cell.angle_alpha   90.00
_cell.angle_beta   90.00
_cell.angle_gamma   90.00
#
_symmetry.space_group_name_H-M   'P 1'
#
loop_
_entity.id
_entity.type
_entity.pdbx_description
1 polymer ?
#
loop_
_entity_poly.entity_id
_entity_poly.type
_entity_poly.pdbx_seq_one_letter_code
_entity_poly.pdbx_strand_id
1 'polypeptide(L)'
;AELGVFKGDTAWKLNALFPQQRLYLFDTFQGFDPRDIKEEKSKGCSFAREGEFSDTSEQAVLGRLPFPGQAVIRRGYFPDTAAGLEQERFCLVSLDADLYAPILSGLIFFYPRLVPGGMILLHDYNNERFRGARQAVEEFEKQYGRLCLVPLCDLHGSAVIVKPCD
;
A
#
# COMPACT_ATOMS: atom_id res chain seq x y z
N ALA A 1 -4.69 -7.48 0.27
CA ALA A 1 -4.49 -6.46 -0.79
C ALA A 1 -3.07 -5.93 -0.77
N GLU A 2 -2.65 -5.32 -1.86
CA GLU A 2 -1.41 -4.55 -1.96
C GLU A 2 -1.68 -3.24 -2.71
N LEU A 3 -1.19 -2.13 -2.17
CA LEU A 3 -1.15 -0.82 -2.81
C LEU A 3 0.31 -0.44 -3.05
N GLY A 4 0.68 -0.25 -4.33
CA GLY A 4 2.05 -0.16 -4.80
C GLY A 4 2.62 -1.55 -5.09
N VAL A 5 2.40 -2.05 -6.30
CA VAL A 5 2.73 -3.45 -6.67
C VAL A 5 4.08 -3.53 -7.38
N PHE A 6 4.41 -2.54 -8.19
CA PHE A 6 5.62 -2.48 -9.00
C PHE A 6 5.86 -3.78 -9.77
N LYS A 7 6.92 -4.53 -9.46
CA LYS A 7 7.27 -5.82 -10.12
C LYS A 7 6.62 -7.05 -9.49
N GLY A 8 5.82 -6.85 -8.43
CA GLY A 8 5.02 -7.90 -7.82
C GLY A 8 5.78 -8.84 -6.87
N ASP A 9 6.87 -8.40 -6.26
CA ASP A 9 7.63 -9.25 -5.34
C ASP A 9 6.86 -9.56 -4.06
N THR A 10 6.15 -8.58 -3.50
CA THR A 10 5.27 -8.78 -2.34
C THR A 10 3.97 -9.45 -2.77
N ALA A 11 3.39 -9.06 -3.91
CA ALA A 11 2.22 -9.74 -4.49
C ALA A 11 2.45 -11.25 -4.65
N TRP A 12 3.64 -11.64 -5.13
CA TRP A 12 4.01 -13.06 -5.25
C TRP A 12 3.96 -13.78 -3.89
N LYS A 13 4.55 -13.18 -2.85
CA LYS A 13 4.56 -13.74 -1.49
C LYS A 13 3.14 -13.87 -0.94
N LEU A 14 2.35 -12.80 -1.04
CA LEU A 14 0.97 -12.78 -0.56
C LEU A 14 0.11 -13.83 -1.29
N ASN A 15 0.24 -13.92 -2.60
CA ASN A 15 -0.50 -14.89 -3.41
C ASN A 15 -0.11 -16.34 -3.07
N ALA A 16 1.18 -16.61 -2.82
CA ALA A 16 1.67 -17.93 -2.40
C ALA A 16 1.19 -18.31 -1.00
N LEU A 17 1.19 -17.35 -0.05
CA LEU A 17 0.78 -17.60 1.34
C LEU A 17 -0.74 -17.78 1.49
N PHE A 18 -1.53 -17.17 0.61
CA PHE A 18 -2.99 -17.19 0.67
C PHE A 18 -3.60 -17.68 -0.65
N PRO A 19 -3.35 -18.95 -1.06
CA PRO A 19 -3.69 -19.45 -2.40
C PRO A 19 -5.19 -19.53 -2.69
N GLN A 20 -6.05 -19.45 -1.67
CA GLN A 20 -7.50 -19.50 -1.81
C GLN A 20 -8.17 -18.14 -1.60
N GLN A 21 -7.39 -17.10 -1.24
CA GLN A 21 -7.90 -15.78 -0.98
C GLN A 21 -7.76 -14.88 -2.19
N ARG A 22 -8.76 -14.01 -2.39
CA ARG A 22 -8.69 -12.97 -3.40
C ARG A 22 -7.61 -11.96 -3.02
N LEU A 23 -6.73 -11.62 -3.96
CA LEU A 23 -5.67 -10.63 -3.80
C LEU A 23 -5.93 -9.43 -4.71
N TYR A 24 -6.32 -8.30 -4.13
CA TYR A 24 -6.46 -7.03 -4.84
C TYR A 24 -5.11 -6.34 -4.96
N LEU A 25 -4.75 -5.96 -6.19
CA LEU A 25 -3.46 -5.35 -6.53
C LEU A 25 -3.70 -3.98 -7.16
N PHE A 26 -3.36 -2.92 -6.41
CA PHE A 26 -3.57 -1.53 -6.81
C PHE A 26 -2.23 -0.91 -7.23
N ASP A 27 -2.15 -0.45 -8.47
CA ASP A 27 -0.98 0.24 -9.01
C ASP A 27 -1.39 1.06 -10.23
N THR A 28 -0.68 2.14 -10.50
CA THR A 28 -0.82 2.89 -11.75
C THR A 28 -0.26 2.10 -12.94
N PHE A 29 0.75 1.26 -12.70
CA PHE A 29 1.62 0.61 -13.70
C PHE A 29 2.28 1.62 -14.65
N GLN A 30 2.46 2.85 -14.16
CA GLN A 30 3.10 3.97 -14.87
C GLN A 30 4.07 4.76 -13.99
N GLY A 31 4.33 4.24 -12.77
CA GLY A 31 5.10 4.93 -11.73
C GLY A 31 4.25 5.91 -10.93
N PHE A 32 4.91 6.84 -10.25
CA PHE A 32 4.22 7.81 -9.40
C PHE A 32 3.29 8.73 -10.18
N ASP A 33 2.09 8.97 -9.65
CA ASP A 33 1.15 9.93 -10.23
C ASP A 33 1.65 11.37 -10.02
N PRO A 34 1.58 12.24 -11.04
CA PRO A 34 2.02 13.64 -10.91
C PRO A 34 1.31 14.41 -9.77
N ARG A 35 0.07 14.05 -9.41
CA ARG A 35 -0.67 14.65 -8.30
C ARG A 35 0.03 14.40 -6.98
N ASP A 36 0.43 13.13 -6.75
CA ASP A 36 1.12 12.71 -5.53
C ASP A 36 2.53 13.33 -5.44
N ILE A 37 3.27 13.36 -6.55
CA ILE A 37 4.57 14.03 -6.62
C ILE A 37 4.46 15.51 -6.25
N LYS A 38 3.44 16.20 -6.75
CA LYS A 38 3.20 17.62 -6.44
C LYS A 38 2.94 17.82 -4.95
N GLU A 39 2.12 16.98 -4.34
CA GLU A 39 1.81 17.06 -2.91
C GLU A 39 3.06 16.72 -2.08
N GLU A 40 3.75 15.66 -2.40
CA GLU A 40 5.00 15.21 -1.76
C GLU A 40 6.05 16.33 -1.71
N LYS A 41 6.26 17.01 -2.84
CA LYS A 41 7.17 18.16 -2.92
C LYS A 41 6.70 19.34 -2.10
N SER A 42 5.41 19.63 -2.09
CA SER A 42 4.84 20.73 -1.31
C SER A 42 5.02 20.56 0.20
N LYS A 43 5.04 19.30 0.66
CA LYS A 43 5.26 18.90 2.05
C LYS A 43 6.74 18.70 2.40
N GLY A 44 7.64 18.73 1.41
CA GLY A 44 9.06 18.47 1.62
C GLY A 44 9.38 17.05 2.07
N CYS A 45 8.54 16.08 1.70
CA CYS A 45 8.65 14.70 2.17
C CYS A 45 9.71 13.88 1.43
N SER A 46 9.87 14.12 0.11
CA SER A 46 10.84 13.41 -0.71
C SER A 46 11.19 14.18 -1.99
N PHE A 47 12.12 13.62 -2.77
CA PHE A 47 12.51 14.10 -4.11
C PHE A 47 11.99 13.15 -5.21
N ALA A 48 10.82 12.59 -5.03
CA ALA A 48 10.16 11.71 -5.99
C ALA A 48 10.05 12.36 -7.39
N ARG A 49 10.22 11.56 -8.44
CA ARG A 49 10.24 12.01 -9.84
C ARG A 49 9.23 11.24 -10.67
N GLU A 50 8.75 11.87 -11.72
CA GLU A 50 7.96 11.19 -12.74
C GLU A 50 8.75 10.05 -13.38
N GLY A 51 8.06 8.93 -13.67
CA GLY A 51 8.66 7.74 -14.26
C GLY A 51 9.40 6.82 -13.29
N GLU A 52 9.60 7.19 -12.02
CA GLU A 52 10.10 6.24 -11.03
C GLU A 52 9.11 5.09 -10.88
N PHE A 53 9.62 3.84 -10.86
CA PHE A 53 8.84 2.60 -10.77
C PHE A 53 7.90 2.34 -11.96
N SER A 54 8.13 2.96 -13.14
CA SER A 54 7.31 2.74 -14.33
C SER A 54 7.69 1.48 -15.14
N ASP A 55 8.83 0.84 -14.84
CA ASP A 55 9.33 -0.34 -15.54
C ASP A 55 8.62 -1.64 -15.07
N THR A 56 7.30 -1.64 -15.17
CA THR A 56 6.41 -2.73 -14.75
C THR A 56 5.20 -2.85 -15.67
N SER A 57 4.46 -3.95 -15.57
CA SER A 57 3.17 -4.14 -16.24
C SER A 57 2.30 -5.17 -15.54
N GLU A 58 0.98 -5.06 -15.72
CA GLU A 58 0.01 -6.03 -15.23
C GLU A 58 0.34 -7.45 -15.66
N GLN A 59 0.69 -7.65 -16.93
CA GLN A 59 1.04 -8.97 -17.48
C GLN A 59 2.29 -9.54 -16.82
N ALA A 60 3.32 -8.71 -16.61
CA ALA A 60 4.55 -9.15 -15.96
C ALA A 60 4.28 -9.59 -14.52
N VAL A 61 3.47 -8.82 -13.78
CA VAL A 61 3.06 -9.17 -12.41
C VAL A 61 2.27 -10.48 -12.40
N LEU A 62 1.17 -10.56 -13.18
CA LEU A 62 0.32 -11.75 -13.22
C LEU A 62 1.09 -13.02 -13.64
N GLY A 63 2.02 -12.89 -14.59
CA GLY A 63 2.84 -14.00 -15.07
C GLY A 63 3.79 -14.57 -14.01
N ARG A 64 4.06 -13.85 -12.93
CA ARG A 64 4.90 -14.30 -11.80
C ARG A 64 4.12 -14.99 -10.69
N LEU A 65 2.81 -14.72 -10.58
CA LEU A 65 2.01 -15.20 -9.45
C LEU A 65 1.79 -16.72 -9.51
N PRO A 66 1.93 -17.45 -8.39
CA PRO A 66 1.62 -18.88 -8.33
C PRO A 66 0.15 -19.20 -8.62
N PHE A 67 -0.77 -18.30 -8.22
CA PHE A 67 -2.22 -18.45 -8.37
C PHE A 67 -2.84 -17.19 -9.01
N PRO A 68 -2.55 -16.90 -10.29
CA PRO A 68 -2.97 -15.64 -10.92
C PRO A 68 -4.49 -15.48 -11.01
N GLY A 69 -5.25 -16.57 -11.00
CA GLY A 69 -6.71 -16.54 -10.98
C GLY A 69 -7.32 -15.96 -9.69
N GLN A 70 -6.53 -15.81 -8.63
CA GLN A 70 -6.94 -15.16 -7.39
C GLN A 70 -6.61 -13.67 -7.35
N ALA A 71 -5.79 -13.18 -8.28
CA ALA A 71 -5.41 -11.78 -8.34
C ALA A 71 -6.44 -10.94 -9.10
N VAL A 72 -6.75 -9.78 -8.55
CA VAL A 72 -7.63 -8.77 -9.16
C VAL A 72 -6.84 -7.49 -9.32
N ILE A 73 -6.42 -7.20 -10.55
CA ILE A 73 -5.71 -5.96 -10.87
C ILE A 73 -6.68 -4.77 -10.79
N ARG A 74 -6.26 -3.73 -10.12
CA ARG A 74 -6.94 -2.44 -10.00
C ARG A 74 -6.00 -1.34 -10.50
N ARG A 75 -5.87 -1.27 -11.84
CA ARG A 75 -4.99 -0.31 -12.49
C ARG A 75 -5.55 1.10 -12.42
N GLY A 76 -4.72 2.04 -12.00
CA GLY A 76 -5.01 3.46 -11.99
C GLY A 76 -4.66 4.13 -10.68
N TYR A 77 -5.15 5.35 -10.55
CA TYR A 77 -4.91 6.17 -9.36
C TYR A 77 -5.73 5.67 -8.16
N PHE A 78 -5.06 5.55 -7.01
CA PHE A 78 -5.73 5.29 -5.74
C PHE A 78 -6.05 6.63 -5.03
N PRO A 79 -7.27 6.85 -4.46
CA PRO A 79 -8.28 5.82 -4.12
C PRO A 79 -9.35 5.55 -5.19
N ASP A 80 -9.32 6.17 -6.38
CA ASP A 80 -10.37 5.99 -7.39
C ASP A 80 -10.58 4.51 -7.76
N THR A 81 -9.48 3.75 -7.81
CA THR A 81 -9.50 2.31 -8.12
C THR A 81 -10.08 1.43 -7.02
N ALA A 82 -10.35 1.98 -5.83
CA ALA A 82 -11.00 1.27 -4.73
C ALA A 82 -12.54 1.24 -4.84
N ALA A 83 -13.11 1.94 -5.82
CA ALA A 83 -14.56 1.98 -6.05
C ALA A 83 -15.15 0.57 -6.22
N GLY A 84 -16.28 0.31 -5.54
CA GLY A 84 -16.96 -0.99 -5.53
C GLY A 84 -16.41 -2.00 -4.52
N LEU A 85 -15.43 -1.62 -3.69
CA LEU A 85 -14.85 -2.47 -2.64
C LEU A 85 -15.19 -1.99 -1.22
N GLU A 86 -16.18 -1.14 -1.07
CA GLU A 86 -16.57 -0.53 0.21
C GLU A 86 -17.01 -1.56 1.26
N GLN A 87 -17.52 -2.71 0.80
CA GLN A 87 -17.99 -3.81 1.66
C GLN A 87 -16.97 -4.93 1.85
N GLU A 88 -15.85 -4.88 1.13
CA GLU A 88 -14.78 -5.89 1.27
C GLU A 88 -14.12 -5.80 2.66
N ARG A 89 -13.60 -6.95 3.12
CA ARG A 89 -12.84 -7.04 4.37
C ARG A 89 -11.48 -7.65 4.08
N PHE A 90 -10.48 -7.15 4.77
CA PHE A 90 -9.08 -7.51 4.54
C PHE A 90 -8.47 -8.09 5.80
N CYS A 91 -7.80 -9.23 5.68
CA CYS A 91 -6.99 -9.79 6.78
C CYS A 91 -5.54 -9.25 6.75
N LEU A 92 -5.04 -8.96 5.54
CA LEU A 92 -3.68 -8.46 5.34
C LEU A 92 -3.65 -7.47 4.18
N VAL A 93 -3.01 -6.33 4.40
CA VAL A 93 -2.76 -5.30 3.39
C VAL A 93 -1.29 -4.93 3.40
N SER A 94 -0.66 -4.88 2.23
CA SER A 94 0.64 -4.24 2.04
C SER A 94 0.43 -2.82 1.53
N LEU A 95 0.95 -1.82 2.23
CA LEU A 95 1.02 -0.43 1.79
C LEU A 95 2.47 -0.10 1.46
N ASP A 96 2.79 -0.07 0.17
CA ASP A 96 4.13 0.11 -0.38
C ASP A 96 4.10 1.12 -1.54
N ALA A 97 3.46 2.27 -1.29
CA ALA A 97 3.24 3.32 -2.28
C ALA A 97 4.15 4.54 -2.09
N ASP A 98 5.15 4.41 -1.20
CA ASP A 98 6.23 5.36 -0.93
C ASP A 98 5.79 6.77 -0.48
N LEU A 99 4.80 7.37 -1.15
CA LEU A 99 4.44 8.79 -1.04
C LEU A 99 3.34 9.04 -0.01
N TYR A 100 3.31 10.24 0.54
CA TYR A 100 2.35 10.67 1.56
C TYR A 100 0.88 10.45 1.17
N ALA A 101 0.46 10.94 0.00
CA ALA A 101 -0.95 10.94 -0.38
C ALA A 101 -1.52 9.52 -0.58
N PRO A 102 -0.89 8.61 -1.33
CA PRO A 102 -1.41 7.25 -1.48
C PRO A 102 -1.33 6.45 -0.18
N ILE A 103 -0.32 6.65 0.68
CA ILE A 103 -0.26 5.98 1.99
C ILE A 103 -1.41 6.47 2.89
N LEU A 104 -1.65 7.79 2.99
CA LEU A 104 -2.78 8.32 3.77
C LEU A 104 -4.12 7.80 3.26
N SER A 105 -4.34 7.86 1.95
CA SER A 105 -5.55 7.34 1.30
C SER A 105 -5.72 5.84 1.55
N GLY A 106 -4.62 5.08 1.50
CA GLY A 106 -4.59 3.65 1.82
C GLY A 106 -5.00 3.38 3.26
N LEU A 107 -4.46 4.12 4.23
CA LEU A 107 -4.85 3.99 5.65
C LEU A 107 -6.34 4.30 5.84
N ILE A 108 -6.85 5.40 5.26
CA ILE A 108 -8.26 5.81 5.34
C ILE A 108 -9.17 4.73 4.75
N PHE A 109 -8.77 4.12 3.64
CA PHE A 109 -9.59 3.10 2.99
C PHE A 109 -9.48 1.75 3.70
N PHE A 110 -8.28 1.23 3.93
CA PHE A 110 -8.07 -0.15 4.37
C PHE A 110 -8.25 -0.35 5.88
N TYR A 111 -7.78 0.58 6.73
CA TYR A 111 -7.80 0.37 8.19
C TYR A 111 -9.19 0.10 8.76
N PRO A 112 -10.26 0.85 8.42
CA PRO A 112 -11.61 0.52 8.90
C PRO A 112 -12.15 -0.81 8.35
N ARG A 113 -11.60 -1.28 7.23
CA ARG A 113 -11.99 -2.53 6.55
C ARG A 113 -11.16 -3.75 6.95
N LEU A 114 -10.17 -3.57 7.80
CA LEU A 114 -9.48 -4.73 8.39
C LEU A 114 -10.44 -5.53 9.28
N VAL A 115 -10.34 -6.85 9.20
CA VAL A 115 -10.95 -7.74 10.20
C VAL A 115 -10.26 -7.55 11.56
N PRO A 116 -10.91 -7.87 12.70
CA PRO A 116 -10.22 -7.94 13.98
C PRO A 116 -8.97 -8.81 13.90
N GLY A 117 -7.83 -8.32 14.41
CA GLY A 117 -6.52 -8.96 14.28
C GLY A 117 -5.88 -8.88 12.88
N GLY A 118 -6.57 -8.26 11.91
CA GLY A 118 -6.00 -7.99 10.59
C GLY A 118 -4.86 -6.98 10.64
N MET A 119 -3.99 -7.00 9.64
CA MET A 119 -2.74 -6.24 9.65
C MET A 119 -2.53 -5.43 8.38
N ILE A 120 -1.86 -4.29 8.53
CA ILE A 120 -1.23 -3.54 7.44
C ILE A 120 0.28 -3.66 7.60
N LEU A 121 0.96 -4.16 6.57
CA LEU A 121 2.40 -4.05 6.42
C LEU A 121 2.65 -2.71 5.73
N LEU A 122 3.22 -1.76 6.46
CA LEU A 122 3.54 -0.43 5.95
C LEU A 122 5.02 -0.37 5.62
N HIS A 123 5.34 -0.22 4.35
CA HIS A 123 6.71 -0.02 3.88
C HIS A 123 7.16 1.43 4.12
N ASP A 124 8.46 1.68 4.16
CA ASP A 124 9.08 3.01 4.24
C ASP A 124 8.70 3.90 5.44
N TYR A 125 8.09 3.35 6.49
CA TYR A 125 7.69 4.13 7.67
C TYR A 125 8.87 4.88 8.34
N ASN A 126 10.07 4.29 8.36
CA ASN A 126 11.31 4.89 8.88
C ASN A 126 12.34 5.15 7.77
N ASN A 127 11.93 5.29 6.52
CA ASN A 127 12.81 5.54 5.40
C ASN A 127 13.08 7.04 5.25
N GLU A 128 14.38 7.42 5.22
CA GLU A 128 14.78 8.82 5.06
C GLU A 128 14.51 9.38 3.63
N ARG A 129 14.41 8.49 2.64
CA ARG A 129 14.10 8.89 1.26
C ARG A 129 12.62 9.25 1.08
N PHE A 130 11.72 8.50 1.74
CA PHE A 130 10.26 8.62 1.59
C PHE A 130 9.60 8.95 2.94
N ARG A 131 9.90 10.15 3.46
CA ARG A 131 9.35 10.61 4.76
C ARG A 131 7.84 10.78 4.77
N GLY A 132 7.23 10.81 3.57
CA GLY A 132 5.78 10.92 3.39
C GLY A 132 5.00 9.79 4.05
N ALA A 133 5.53 8.56 4.06
CA ALA A 133 4.88 7.42 4.71
C ALA A 133 4.66 7.66 6.21
N ARG A 134 5.67 8.15 6.94
CA ARG A 134 5.54 8.50 8.36
C ARG A 134 4.57 9.66 8.58
N GLN A 135 4.67 10.72 7.78
CA GLN A 135 3.76 11.87 7.89
C GLN A 135 2.30 11.47 7.65
N ALA A 136 2.04 10.55 6.73
CA ALA A 136 0.70 10.01 6.48
C ALA A 136 0.14 9.28 7.72
N VAL A 137 0.95 8.49 8.40
CA VAL A 137 0.55 7.84 9.67
C VAL A 137 0.24 8.86 10.74
N GLU A 138 1.11 9.85 10.94
CA GLU A 138 0.92 10.91 11.93
C GLU A 138 -0.36 11.71 11.67
N GLU A 139 -0.66 12.00 10.40
CA GLU A 139 -1.89 12.69 10.01
C GLU A 139 -3.13 11.82 10.23
N PHE A 140 -3.05 10.54 9.87
CA PHE A 140 -4.11 9.58 10.12
C PHE A 140 -4.41 9.47 11.63
N GLU A 141 -3.39 9.35 12.48
CA GLU A 141 -3.56 9.27 13.93
C GLU A 141 -4.20 10.51 14.54
N LYS A 142 -3.91 11.70 14.03
CA LYS A 142 -4.55 12.96 14.48
C LYS A 142 -6.05 12.97 14.20
N GLN A 143 -6.48 12.39 13.08
CA GLN A 143 -7.88 12.42 12.65
C GLN A 143 -8.70 11.26 13.20
N TYR A 144 -8.11 10.06 13.29
CA TYR A 144 -8.82 8.80 13.54
C TYR A 144 -8.40 8.09 14.84
N GLY A 145 -7.41 8.61 15.55
CA GLY A 145 -6.90 8.02 16.78
C GLY A 145 -5.64 7.16 16.59
N ARG A 146 -5.02 6.81 17.72
CA ARG A 146 -3.75 6.08 17.74
C ARG A 146 -3.86 4.69 17.12
N LEU A 147 -2.84 4.33 16.36
CA LEU A 147 -2.67 3.00 15.78
C LEU A 147 -1.85 2.09 16.70
N CYS A 148 -2.21 0.81 16.73
CA CYS A 148 -1.33 -0.22 17.26
C CYS A 148 -0.23 -0.52 16.23
N LEU A 149 0.86 0.23 16.28
CA LEU A 149 1.94 0.21 15.29
C LEU A 149 3.24 -0.28 15.92
N VAL A 150 3.89 -1.25 15.27
CA VAL A 150 5.17 -1.84 15.67
C VAL A 150 6.17 -1.68 14.53
N PRO A 151 7.24 -0.89 14.68
CA PRO A 151 8.33 -0.82 13.71
C PRO A 151 9.05 -2.16 13.58
N LEU A 152 9.45 -2.52 12.37
CA LEU A 152 10.23 -3.73 12.11
C LEU A 152 11.72 -3.42 12.02
N CYS A 153 12.55 -4.41 12.39
CA CYS A 153 14.00 -4.34 12.25
C CYS A 153 14.42 -4.87 10.88
N ASP A 154 13.99 -4.17 9.83
CA ASP A 154 14.39 -4.48 8.45
C ASP A 154 15.20 -3.32 7.83
N LEU A 155 15.76 -3.56 6.64
CA LEU A 155 16.58 -2.56 5.94
C LEU A 155 15.73 -1.48 5.24
N HIS A 156 14.42 -1.67 5.18
CA HIS A 156 13.48 -0.79 4.48
C HIS A 156 12.73 0.16 5.41
N GLY A 157 12.87 -0.03 6.74
CA GLY A 157 12.21 0.79 7.75
C GLY A 157 10.70 0.56 7.80
N SER A 158 10.26 -0.66 7.59
CA SER A 158 8.85 -1.03 7.60
C SER A 158 8.23 -1.01 9.00
N ALA A 159 6.90 -0.99 9.06
CA ALA A 159 6.13 -1.16 10.29
C ALA A 159 4.93 -2.07 10.06
N VAL A 160 4.41 -2.65 11.13
CA VAL A 160 3.14 -3.37 11.14
C VAL A 160 2.11 -2.58 11.94
N ILE A 161 0.94 -2.39 11.35
CA ILE A 161 -0.23 -1.84 12.04
C ILE A 161 -1.21 -2.99 12.24
N VAL A 162 -1.65 -3.20 13.48
CA VAL A 162 -2.60 -4.27 13.84
C VAL A 162 -3.95 -3.67 14.19
N LYS A 163 -5.02 -4.23 13.63
CA LYS A 163 -6.38 -3.91 14.05
C LYS A 163 -6.66 -4.61 15.38
N PRO A 164 -7.03 -3.90 16.47
CA PRO A 164 -7.41 -4.55 17.73
C PRO A 164 -8.50 -5.59 17.56
N CYS A 165 -8.48 -6.62 18.42
CA CYS A 165 -9.54 -7.62 18.54
C CYS A 165 -10.50 -7.16 19.65
N ASP A 166 -11.39 -6.24 19.34
CA ASP A 166 -12.40 -5.78 20.31
C ASP A 166 -13.58 -6.77 20.36
#